data_69163c1c0703a3247cc3af3703bf334d
#
_entry.id   69163c1c0703a3247cc3af3703bf334d
#
_cell.length_a   1.000
_cell.length_b   1.000
_cell.length_c   1.000
_cell.angle_alpha   90.00
_cell.angle_beta   90.00
_cell.angle_gamma   90.00
#
_symmetry.space_group_name_H-M   'P 1'
#
loop_
_entity.id
_entity.type
_entity.pdbx_description
1 polymer ?
#
loop_
_entity_poly.entity_id
_entity_poly.type
_entity_poly.pdbx_seq_one_letter_code
_entity_poly.pdbx_strand_id
1 'polypeptide(L)'
;MYTRIINIKFPNELAKKSVIALSRAITKDHFKQGLLIRLHADISTNSSMIILLWKNKEKFDESRVKFGEKFISEVKEMGGIISVSEGNAEVDKAKEIDFSDFNEF
;
A
#
# COMPACT_ATOMS: atom_id res chain seq x y z
N MET A 1 11.91 10.76 -1.10
CA MET A 1 10.83 9.80 -1.40
C MET A 1 9.47 10.39 -1.03
N TYR A 2 8.44 9.84 -1.60
CA TYR A 2 7.06 10.20 -1.27
C TYR A 2 6.32 8.97 -0.75
N THR A 3 5.54 9.11 0.32
CA THR A 3 4.83 7.99 0.93
C THR A 3 3.32 8.16 0.85
N ARG A 4 2.63 7.04 0.69
CA ARG A 4 1.19 6.94 0.88
C ARG A 4 0.94 5.83 1.91
N ILE A 5 0.19 6.16 2.96
CA ILE A 5 -0.17 5.22 4.02
C ILE A 5 -1.68 5.01 3.93
N ILE A 6 -2.08 3.76 3.76
CA ILE A 6 -3.48 3.37 3.59
C ILE A 6 -3.87 2.48 4.76
N ASN A 7 -4.84 2.93 5.55
CA ASN A 7 -5.44 2.13 6.61
C ASN A 7 -6.81 1.65 6.15
N ILE A 8 -7.05 0.34 6.24
CA ILE A 8 -8.31 -0.24 5.81
C ILE A 8 -8.90 -1.08 6.93
N LYS A 9 -10.18 -0.84 7.23
CA LYS A 9 -10.97 -1.68 8.10
C LYS A 9 -12.02 -2.38 7.24
N PHE A 10 -12.00 -3.71 7.27
CA PHE A 10 -12.84 -4.56 6.43
C PHE A 10 -14.08 -5.02 7.19
N PRO A 11 -15.19 -5.31 6.50
CA PRO A 11 -16.39 -5.83 7.14
C PRO A 11 -16.20 -7.26 7.67
N ASN A 12 -15.27 -8.03 7.09
CA ASN A 12 -14.98 -9.40 7.50
C ASN A 12 -13.62 -9.84 6.97
N GLU A 13 -13.14 -10.99 7.43
CA GLU A 13 -11.85 -11.54 7.06
C GLU A 13 -11.76 -11.90 5.57
N LEU A 14 -12.85 -12.39 4.98
CA LEU A 14 -12.86 -12.75 3.56
C LEU A 14 -12.65 -11.51 2.67
N ALA A 15 -13.32 -10.41 2.98
CA ALA A 15 -13.14 -9.15 2.27
C ALA A 15 -11.69 -8.67 2.38
N LYS A 16 -11.09 -8.77 3.58
CA LYS A 16 -9.69 -8.44 3.79
C LYS A 16 -8.78 -9.26 2.89
N LYS A 17 -8.91 -10.58 2.88
CA LYS A 17 -8.09 -11.47 2.07
C LYS A 17 -8.20 -11.15 0.58
N SER A 18 -9.41 -10.90 0.10
CA SER A 18 -9.67 -10.57 -1.31
C SER A 18 -9.02 -9.25 -1.72
N VAL A 19 -9.17 -8.20 -0.91
CA VAL A 19 -8.61 -6.88 -1.21
C VAL A 19 -7.08 -6.91 -1.16
N ILE A 20 -6.50 -7.57 -0.18
CA ILE A 20 -5.04 -7.66 -0.07
C ILE A 20 -4.46 -8.44 -1.24
N ALA A 21 -5.09 -9.52 -1.68
CA ALA A 21 -4.66 -10.26 -2.85
C ALA A 21 -4.70 -9.40 -4.13
N LEU A 22 -5.77 -8.64 -4.33
CA LEU A 22 -5.88 -7.70 -5.44
C LEU A 22 -4.79 -6.63 -5.39
N SER A 23 -4.57 -6.05 -4.22
CA SER A 23 -3.53 -5.04 -4.00
C SER A 23 -2.13 -5.57 -4.36
N ARG A 24 -1.81 -6.79 -3.97
CA ARG A 24 -0.54 -7.43 -4.32
C ARG A 24 -0.40 -7.65 -5.83
N ALA A 25 -1.48 -8.03 -6.49
CA ALA A 25 -1.45 -8.28 -7.93
C ALA A 25 -1.11 -7.01 -8.73
N ILE A 26 -1.65 -5.86 -8.32
CA ILE A 26 -1.39 -4.60 -9.03
C ILE A 26 -0.04 -3.96 -8.65
N THR A 27 0.59 -4.38 -7.57
CA THR A 27 1.86 -3.81 -7.10
C THR A 27 2.98 -3.95 -8.13
N LYS A 28 2.99 -5.02 -8.90
CA LYS A 28 4.00 -5.23 -9.96
C LYS A 28 4.02 -4.09 -10.97
N ASP A 29 2.86 -3.57 -11.33
CA ASP A 29 2.75 -2.44 -12.25
C ASP A 29 3.25 -1.15 -11.61
N HIS A 30 2.99 -0.98 -10.31
CA HIS A 30 3.48 0.17 -9.57
C HIS A 30 5.01 0.22 -9.53
N PHE A 31 5.70 -0.93 -9.40
CA PHE A 31 7.16 -0.95 -9.44
C PHE A 31 7.72 -0.43 -10.76
N LYS A 32 7.05 -0.69 -11.86
CA LYS A 32 7.44 -0.16 -13.18
C LYS A 32 7.26 1.36 -13.27
N GLN A 33 6.49 1.94 -12.36
CA GLN A 33 6.11 3.35 -12.36
C GLN A 33 6.78 4.18 -11.25
N GLY A 34 7.76 3.60 -10.56
CA GLY A 34 8.53 4.32 -9.55
C GLY A 34 8.22 3.98 -8.11
N LEU A 35 7.38 3.00 -7.84
CA LEU A 35 7.24 2.45 -6.49
C LEU A 35 8.53 1.75 -6.11
N LEU A 36 9.04 2.02 -4.92
CA LEU A 36 10.28 1.42 -4.41
C LEU A 36 10.01 0.29 -3.43
N ILE A 37 9.07 0.48 -2.50
CA ILE A 37 8.78 -0.47 -1.43
C ILE A 37 7.30 -0.46 -1.16
N ARG A 38 6.75 -1.65 -0.96
CA ARG A 38 5.41 -1.85 -0.40
C ARG A 38 5.54 -2.64 0.89
N LEU A 39 5.07 -2.06 1.98
CA LEU A 39 4.98 -2.73 3.28
C LEU A 39 3.52 -3.03 3.58
N HIS A 40 3.24 -4.21 4.08
CA HIS A 40 1.91 -4.59 4.56
C HIS A 40 2.00 -4.93 6.04
N ALA A 41 1.26 -4.21 6.86
CA ALA A 41 1.10 -4.52 8.27
C ALA A 41 -0.26 -5.16 8.50
N ASP A 42 -0.24 -6.39 8.99
CA ASP A 42 -1.45 -7.14 9.31
C ASP A 42 -1.85 -6.82 10.75
N ILE A 43 -2.80 -5.88 10.89
CA ILE A 43 -3.12 -5.28 12.19
C ILE A 43 -4.06 -6.18 13.01
N SER A 44 -5.11 -6.72 12.37
CA SER A 44 -6.08 -7.62 13.01
C SER A 44 -6.78 -8.46 11.97
N THR A 45 -7.71 -9.32 12.39
CA THR A 45 -8.47 -10.17 11.45
C THR A 45 -9.25 -9.39 10.40
N ASN A 46 -9.55 -8.13 10.68
CA ASN A 46 -10.34 -7.30 9.76
C ASN A 46 -9.72 -5.93 9.46
N SER A 47 -8.44 -5.73 9.76
CA SER A 47 -7.78 -4.46 9.43
C SER A 47 -6.35 -4.66 8.96
N SER A 48 -5.92 -3.76 8.07
CA SER A 48 -4.57 -3.75 7.50
C SER A 48 -4.09 -2.33 7.29
N MET A 49 -2.77 -2.18 7.29
CA MET A 49 -2.10 -0.94 6.89
C MET A 49 -1.18 -1.26 5.73
N ILE A 50 -1.25 -0.48 4.67
CA ILE A 50 -0.35 -0.59 3.53
C ILE A 50 0.46 0.70 3.45
N ILE A 51 1.79 0.57 3.42
CA ILE A 51 2.70 1.70 3.30
C ILE A 51 3.42 1.57 1.97
N LEU A 52 3.25 2.58 1.12
CA LEU A 52 3.88 2.65 -0.19
C LEU A 52 4.92 3.76 -0.19
N LEU A 53 6.14 3.43 -0.63
CA LEU A 53 7.22 4.40 -0.78
C LEU A 53 7.55 4.55 -2.26
N TRP A 54 7.37 5.76 -2.77
CA TRP A 54 7.59 6.12 -4.17
C TRP A 54 8.89 6.91 -4.32
N LYS A 55 9.51 6.80 -5.46
CA LYS A 55 10.74 7.53 -5.78
C LYS A 55 10.59 9.03 -5.52
N ASN A 56 9.48 9.60 -5.98
CA ASN A 56 9.13 11.00 -5.78
C ASN A 56 7.61 11.21 -5.97
N LYS A 57 7.14 12.40 -5.64
CA LYS A 57 5.72 12.75 -5.76
C LYS A 57 5.22 12.70 -7.21
N GLU A 58 6.06 13.08 -8.16
CA GLU A 58 5.70 13.07 -9.58
C GLU A 58 5.34 11.65 -10.05
N LYS A 59 6.14 10.66 -9.70
CA LYS A 59 5.89 9.26 -10.03
C LYS A 59 4.62 8.73 -9.34
N PHE A 60 4.42 9.12 -8.10
CA PHE A 60 3.19 8.79 -7.38
C PHE A 60 1.96 9.38 -8.08
N ASP A 61 1.99 10.65 -8.44
CA ASP A 61 0.85 11.31 -9.10
C ASP A 61 0.51 10.67 -10.44
N GLU A 62 1.51 10.33 -11.25
CA GLU A 62 1.31 9.61 -12.52
C GLU A 62 0.61 8.27 -12.32
N SER A 63 1.02 7.52 -11.30
CA SER A 63 0.45 6.21 -11.00
C SER A 63 -0.97 6.32 -10.43
N ARG A 64 -1.21 7.32 -9.58
CA ARG A 64 -2.54 7.54 -8.99
C ARG A 64 -3.61 7.75 -10.05
N VAL A 65 -3.28 8.53 -11.08
CA VAL A 65 -4.22 8.78 -12.20
C VAL A 65 -4.60 7.47 -12.90
N LYS A 66 -3.67 6.51 -12.99
CA LYS A 66 -3.92 5.25 -13.68
C LYS A 66 -4.65 4.21 -12.83
N PHE A 67 -4.32 4.09 -11.54
CA PHE A 67 -4.72 2.93 -10.74
C PHE A 67 -5.32 3.24 -9.37
N GLY A 68 -4.90 4.32 -8.72
CA GLY A 68 -5.17 4.55 -7.30
C GLY A 68 -6.64 4.77 -6.95
N GLU A 69 -7.33 5.56 -7.74
CA GLU A 69 -8.74 5.91 -7.47
C GLU A 69 -9.66 4.70 -7.62
N LYS A 70 -9.39 3.85 -8.59
CA LYS A 70 -10.17 2.63 -8.81
C LYS A 70 -10.07 1.69 -7.62
N PHE A 71 -8.87 1.50 -7.09
CA PHE A 71 -8.65 0.64 -5.92
C PHE A 71 -9.44 1.13 -4.71
N ILE A 72 -9.36 2.42 -4.42
CA ILE A 72 -10.09 3.02 -3.29
C ILE A 72 -11.60 2.83 -3.46
N SER A 73 -12.11 3.05 -4.66
CA SER A 73 -13.52 2.87 -4.99
C SER A 73 -13.97 1.43 -4.76
N GLU A 74 -13.20 0.46 -5.21
CA GLU A 74 -13.51 -0.97 -5.03
C GLU A 74 -13.54 -1.36 -3.56
N VAL A 75 -12.60 -0.86 -2.75
CA VAL A 75 -12.58 -1.11 -1.30
C VAL A 75 -13.86 -0.59 -0.65
N LYS A 76 -14.28 0.62 -1.00
CA LYS A 76 -15.51 1.21 -0.45
C LYS A 76 -16.76 0.43 -0.86
N GLU A 77 -16.81 -0.03 -2.10
CA GLU A 77 -17.93 -0.85 -2.60
C GLU A 77 -18.04 -2.18 -1.84
N MET A 78 -16.95 -2.73 -1.37
CA MET A 78 -16.91 -3.95 -0.56
C MET A 78 -17.25 -3.69 0.92
N GLY A 79 -17.61 -2.46 1.28
CA GLY A 79 -17.93 -2.10 2.66
C GLY A 79 -16.73 -1.77 3.52
N GLY A 80 -15.56 -1.59 2.92
CA GLY A 80 -14.36 -1.19 3.64
C GLY A 80 -14.38 0.27 4.05
N ILE A 81 -13.79 0.55 5.21
CA ILE A 81 -13.55 1.92 5.67
C ILE A 81 -12.07 2.19 5.45
N ILE A 82 -11.77 3.19 4.63
CA ILE A 82 -10.41 3.50 4.21
C ILE A 82 -10.02 4.91 4.63
N SER A 83 -8.80 5.02 5.15
CA SER A 83 -8.18 6.29 5.54
C SER A 83 -6.82 6.37 4.87
N VAL A 84 -6.50 7.51 4.26
CA VAL A 84 -5.27 7.70 3.50
C VAL A 84 -4.51 8.91 4.03
N SER A 85 -3.21 8.73 4.23
CA SER A 85 -2.28 9.82 4.58
C SER A 85 -1.14 9.82 3.55
N GLU A 86 -0.65 11.00 3.20
CA GLU A 86 0.41 11.18 2.20
C GLU A 86 1.39 12.25 2.64
N GLY A 87 2.63 12.12 2.21
CA GLY A 87 3.62 13.15 2.45
C GLY A 87 5.02 12.76 1.98
N ASN A 88 5.94 13.68 2.15
CA ASN A 88 7.35 13.40 1.91
C ASN A 88 7.89 12.45 2.97
N ALA A 89 8.74 11.54 2.54
CA ALA A 89 9.37 10.56 3.42
C ALA A 89 10.87 10.57 3.22
N GLU A 90 11.59 10.29 4.29
CA GLU A 90 13.04 10.14 4.25
C GLU A 90 13.43 8.96 5.12
N VAL A 91 14.56 8.36 4.82
CA VAL A 91 15.17 7.39 5.73
C VAL A 91 16.03 8.20 6.71
N ASP A 92 15.48 8.44 7.90
CA ASP A 92 16.18 9.18 8.95
C ASP A 92 17.34 8.36 9.53
N LYS A 93 17.04 7.11 9.88
CA LYS A 93 18.06 6.16 10.37
C LYS A 93 17.74 4.77 9.90
N ALA A 94 18.76 4.06 9.46
CA ALA A 94 18.67 2.64 9.11
C ALA A 94 20.02 2.00 9.32
N LYS A 95 20.01 0.74 9.72
CA LYS A 95 21.23 -0.06 9.59
C LYS A 95 21.24 -0.72 8.22
N GLU A 96 22.36 -1.31 7.83
CA GLU A 96 22.44 -2.08 6.59
C GLU A 96 21.33 -3.13 6.55
N ILE A 97 20.58 -3.17 5.43
CA ILE A 97 19.41 -4.00 5.30
C ILE A 97 19.70 -5.18 4.36
N ASP A 98 19.49 -6.39 4.87
CA ASP A 98 19.38 -7.60 4.08
C ASP A 98 17.88 -7.91 3.95
N PHE A 99 17.34 -7.88 2.73
CA PHE A 99 15.91 -8.11 2.51
C PHE A 99 15.47 -9.52 2.87
N SER A 100 16.39 -10.47 3.03
CA SER A 100 16.05 -11.80 3.55
C SER A 100 15.61 -11.77 5.02
N ASP A 101 15.92 -10.70 5.76
CA ASP A 101 15.45 -10.51 7.12
C ASP A 101 13.97 -10.10 7.18
N PHE A 102 13.38 -9.70 6.04
CA PHE A 102 11.98 -9.33 5.95
C PHE A 102 11.17 -10.58 5.59
N ASN A 103 10.58 -11.20 6.58
CA ASN A 103 9.78 -12.40 6.38
C ASN A 103 8.57 -12.13 5.50
N GLU A 104 8.31 -13.02 4.58
CA GLU A 104 7.07 -13.07 3.85
C GLU A 104 5.91 -13.46 4.78
N PHE A 105 4.75 -13.06 4.38
CA PHE A 105 3.52 -13.48 5.02
C PHE A 105 3.15 -14.90 4.64
#